data_e0b81d9e35fad095296e4d0b1279687f
#
_entry.id   e0b81d9e35fad095296e4d0b1279687f
#
_cell.length_a   1.000
_cell.length_b   1.000
_cell.length_c   1.000
_cell.angle_alpha   90.00
_cell.angle_beta   90.00
_cell.angle_gamma   90.00
#
_symmetry.space_group_name_H-M   'P 1'
#
loop_
_entity.id
_entity.type
_entity.pdbx_description
1 polymer ?
#
loop_
_entity_poly.entity_id
_entity_poly.type
_entity_poly.pdbx_seq_one_letter_code
_entity_poly.pdbx_strand_id
1 'polypeptide(L)'
;HVYQALIYDIIRKYLIKAGYDVTYARNYTDVDDKIIAKANELNVKADVYAAEMIEKINKVMAALDIDEPDIWLKATLNIGNIIDFVKKLIEKGHAYPTEKGDVYFSVESFKGYGKLSNRKLDEALDGVRIENDDCKKNALDFALWKSAKPNEISWDSPWGKGRPGWHIECSTMNMVAFGEQIDIHGGGRDLIFPHHENEIAQTESLTGKQFSKYWIHNGLIKVNGQKMSKSLGNSILATDLLKKYNREVIKFALLSTNYRNDINVTDNLFPDAQKHLVDFYKTISEATESKIKIEGENKTIDDEFNEAMDDDFNTAKALACLLYTSPSPRDAHESR
;
A
#
# COMPACT_ATOMS: atom_id res chain seq x y z
N HIS A 1 6.66 1.13 2.16
CA HIS A 1 5.93 -0.03 2.71
C HIS A 1 5.42 0.24 4.14
N VAL A 2 6.31 0.66 5.09
CA VAL A 2 5.90 0.94 6.48
C VAL A 2 4.82 2.02 6.56
N TYR A 3 5.02 3.14 5.88
CA TYR A 3 4.05 4.24 5.84
C TYR A 3 2.68 3.78 5.35
N GLN A 4 2.66 3.09 4.22
CA GLN A 4 1.42 2.53 3.67
C GLN A 4 0.76 1.59 4.67
N ALA A 5 1.51 0.65 5.25
CA ALA A 5 0.98 -0.29 6.24
C ALA A 5 0.35 0.41 7.45
N LEU A 6 1.01 1.46 7.96
CA LEU A 6 0.51 2.26 9.07
C LEU A 6 -0.82 2.97 8.73
N ILE A 7 -0.91 3.59 7.55
CA ILE A 7 -2.13 4.27 7.11
C ILE A 7 -3.31 3.29 7.04
N TYR A 8 -3.13 2.13 6.41
CA TYR A 8 -4.22 1.15 6.29
C TYR A 8 -4.57 0.47 7.61
N ASP A 9 -3.62 0.31 8.52
CA ASP A 9 -3.88 -0.16 9.88
C ASP A 9 -4.77 0.84 10.67
N ILE A 10 -4.49 2.14 10.55
CA ILE A 10 -5.31 3.19 11.17
C ILE A 10 -6.71 3.25 10.55
N ILE A 11 -6.82 3.18 9.23
CA ILE A 11 -8.11 3.14 8.53
C ILE A 11 -8.93 1.94 9.01
N ARG A 12 -8.33 0.74 9.05
CA ARG A 12 -8.98 -0.47 9.56
C ARG A 12 -9.49 -0.27 10.99
N LYS A 13 -8.62 0.19 11.89
CA LYS A 13 -8.97 0.41 13.30
C LYS A 13 -10.09 1.42 13.47
N TYR A 14 -10.06 2.50 12.68
CA TYR A 14 -11.13 3.50 12.74
C TYR A 14 -12.46 2.95 12.20
N LEU A 15 -12.47 2.24 11.10
CA LEU A 15 -13.69 1.61 10.57
C LEU A 15 -14.29 0.61 11.57
N ILE A 16 -13.46 -0.19 12.24
CA ILE A 16 -13.92 -1.10 13.31
C ILE A 16 -14.51 -0.29 14.47
N LYS A 17 -13.85 0.80 14.92
CA LYS A 17 -14.37 1.70 15.94
C LYS A 17 -15.72 2.32 15.53
N ALA A 18 -15.88 2.65 14.27
CA ALA A 18 -17.12 3.17 13.69
C ALA A 18 -18.23 2.10 13.52
N GLY A 19 -17.99 0.84 13.89
CA GLY A 19 -18.98 -0.22 13.92
C GLY A 19 -19.04 -1.06 12.65
N TYR A 20 -18.10 -0.95 11.73
CA TYR A 20 -18.00 -1.80 10.55
C TYR A 20 -17.34 -3.13 10.88
N ASP A 21 -17.81 -4.19 10.24
CA ASP A 21 -17.12 -5.48 10.20
C ASP A 21 -16.09 -5.44 9.06
N VAL A 22 -14.80 -5.45 9.42
CA VAL A 22 -13.70 -5.20 8.48
C VAL A 22 -12.84 -6.44 8.33
N THR A 23 -12.81 -6.99 7.13
CA THR A 23 -11.84 -8.00 6.72
C THR A 23 -10.75 -7.33 5.89
N TYR A 24 -9.53 -7.34 6.38
CA TYR A 24 -8.38 -6.68 5.77
C TYR A 24 -7.38 -7.67 5.19
N ALA A 25 -7.08 -7.56 3.91
CA ALA A 25 -6.05 -8.35 3.25
C ALA A 25 -4.85 -7.51 2.83
N ARG A 26 -3.67 -8.10 2.87
CA ARG A 26 -2.44 -7.56 2.29
C ARG A 26 -1.71 -8.64 1.51
N ASN A 27 -1.01 -8.20 0.48
CA ASN A 27 -0.19 -9.10 -0.33
C ASN A 27 1.30 -8.93 -0.03
N TYR A 28 2.03 -10.01 -0.27
CA TYR A 28 3.46 -9.97 -0.53
C TYR A 28 3.69 -10.16 -2.02
N THR A 29 4.47 -9.29 -2.62
CA THR A 29 5.06 -9.55 -3.92
C THR A 29 6.23 -10.51 -3.67
N ASP A 30 5.98 -11.79 -3.80
CA ASP A 30 6.93 -12.86 -3.51
C ASP A 30 7.59 -13.45 -4.77
N VAL A 31 7.18 -12.97 -5.94
CA VAL A 31 7.80 -13.25 -7.24
C VAL A 31 7.78 -12.01 -8.13
N ASP A 32 8.93 -11.45 -8.45
CA ASP A 32 9.07 -10.36 -9.41
C ASP A 32 10.50 -10.28 -9.97
N ASP A 33 10.70 -9.46 -11.03
CA ASP A 33 12.00 -9.29 -11.67
C ASP A 33 13.11 -8.85 -10.71
N LYS A 34 12.80 -7.98 -9.72
CA LYS A 34 13.78 -7.46 -8.74
C LYS A 34 14.16 -8.51 -7.73
N ILE A 35 13.21 -9.34 -7.30
CA ILE A 35 13.45 -10.45 -6.39
C ILE A 35 14.36 -11.46 -7.05
N ILE A 36 14.03 -11.85 -8.30
CA ILE A 36 14.81 -12.80 -9.09
C ILE A 36 16.24 -12.26 -9.33
N ALA A 37 16.37 -11.02 -9.78
CA ALA A 37 17.67 -10.41 -10.03
C ALA A 37 18.53 -10.36 -8.75
N LYS A 38 17.93 -9.99 -7.61
CA LYS A 38 18.66 -9.90 -6.34
C LYS A 38 19.04 -11.27 -5.77
N ALA A 39 18.17 -12.26 -5.92
CA ALA A 39 18.46 -13.65 -5.54
C ALA A 39 19.64 -14.21 -6.36
N ASN A 40 19.64 -13.96 -7.67
CA ASN A 40 20.75 -14.35 -8.55
C ASN A 40 22.07 -13.66 -8.18
N GLU A 41 22.03 -12.35 -7.89
CA GLU A 41 23.21 -11.60 -7.41
C GLU A 41 23.81 -12.20 -6.12
N LEU A 42 22.91 -12.65 -5.21
CA LEU A 42 23.31 -13.26 -3.93
C LEU A 42 23.58 -14.77 -4.04
N ASN A 43 23.38 -15.37 -5.21
CA ASN A 43 23.50 -16.80 -5.45
C ASN A 43 22.63 -17.65 -4.51
N VAL A 44 21.38 -17.21 -4.28
CA VAL A 44 20.35 -17.90 -3.50
C VAL A 44 19.10 -18.14 -4.36
N LYS A 45 18.21 -19.03 -3.93
CA LYS A 45 16.93 -19.22 -4.60
C LYS A 45 16.00 -18.01 -4.35
N ALA A 46 15.19 -17.67 -5.36
CA ALA A 46 14.29 -16.52 -5.28
C ALA A 46 13.24 -16.65 -4.17
N ASP A 47 12.70 -17.86 -3.95
CA ASP A 47 11.76 -18.17 -2.89
C ASP A 47 12.38 -18.00 -1.49
N VAL A 48 13.63 -18.43 -1.30
CA VAL A 48 14.38 -18.25 -0.04
C VAL A 48 14.61 -16.77 0.24
N TYR A 49 15.06 -16.01 -0.77
CA TYR A 49 15.27 -14.58 -0.63
C TYR A 49 13.96 -13.84 -0.31
N ALA A 50 12.87 -14.18 -1.01
CA ALA A 50 11.55 -13.61 -0.73
C ALA A 50 11.08 -13.89 0.71
N ALA A 51 11.24 -15.14 1.19
CA ALA A 51 10.88 -15.52 2.56
C ALA A 51 11.66 -14.73 3.61
N GLU A 52 12.98 -14.53 3.42
CA GLU A 52 13.79 -13.70 4.33
C GLU A 52 13.33 -12.24 4.35
N MET A 53 12.96 -11.68 3.18
CA MET A 53 12.48 -10.30 3.10
C MET A 53 11.11 -10.14 3.78
N ILE A 54 10.22 -11.12 3.63
CA ILE A 54 8.93 -11.16 4.31
C ILE A 54 9.13 -11.17 5.83
N GLU A 55 10.01 -12.04 6.33
CA GLU A 55 10.32 -12.11 7.77
C GLU A 55 10.85 -10.76 8.31
N LYS A 56 11.78 -10.14 7.57
CA LYS A 56 12.32 -8.82 7.95
C LYS A 56 11.24 -7.73 7.98
N ILE A 57 10.34 -7.72 7.00
CA ILE A 57 9.22 -6.77 6.95
C ILE A 57 8.29 -7.00 8.15
N ASN A 58 7.92 -8.23 8.45
CA ASN A 58 7.04 -8.56 9.56
C ASN A 58 7.63 -8.14 10.91
N LYS A 59 8.93 -8.39 11.14
CA LYS A 59 9.62 -7.90 12.34
C LYS A 59 9.54 -6.38 12.50
N VAL A 60 9.67 -5.63 11.41
CA VAL A 60 9.56 -4.17 11.43
C VAL A 60 8.12 -3.72 11.72
N MET A 61 7.11 -4.38 11.11
CA MET A 61 5.70 -4.06 11.37
C MET A 61 5.34 -4.32 12.83
N ALA A 62 5.73 -5.47 13.38
CA ALA A 62 5.53 -5.81 14.78
C ALA A 62 6.23 -4.82 15.73
N ALA A 63 7.47 -4.42 15.43
CA ALA A 63 8.21 -3.45 16.23
C ALA A 63 7.54 -2.05 16.23
N LEU A 64 6.81 -1.72 15.17
CA LEU A 64 6.01 -0.50 15.06
C LEU A 64 4.57 -0.66 15.58
N ASP A 65 4.20 -1.83 16.08
CA ASP A 65 2.86 -2.10 16.57
C ASP A 65 1.79 -1.83 15.50
N ILE A 66 2.08 -2.30 14.30
CA ILE A 66 1.16 -2.32 13.16
C ILE A 66 0.57 -3.73 13.11
N ASP A 67 -0.75 -3.84 13.18
CA ASP A 67 -1.43 -5.12 13.25
C ASP A 67 -1.28 -5.92 11.94
N GLU A 68 -1.24 -7.24 12.09
CA GLU A 68 -1.29 -8.13 10.94
C GLU A 68 -2.67 -8.04 10.25
N PRO A 69 -2.72 -8.18 8.92
CA PRO A 69 -3.99 -8.31 8.23
C PRO A 69 -4.68 -9.64 8.58
N ASP A 70 -5.98 -9.71 8.34
CA ASP A 70 -6.75 -10.95 8.51
C ASP A 70 -6.35 -12.01 7.49
N ILE A 71 -5.95 -11.54 6.28
CA ILE A 71 -5.57 -12.41 5.16
C ILE A 71 -4.25 -11.94 4.58
N TRP A 72 -3.27 -12.84 4.58
CA TRP A 72 -2.04 -12.68 3.81
C TRP A 72 -2.15 -13.37 2.46
N LEU A 73 -1.85 -12.63 1.39
CA LEU A 73 -1.91 -13.09 0.02
C LEU A 73 -0.50 -13.20 -0.58
N LYS A 74 -0.23 -14.30 -1.27
CA LYS A 74 1.03 -14.55 -1.98
C LYS A 74 0.74 -15.00 -3.41
N ALA A 75 1.44 -14.42 -4.38
CA ALA A 75 1.26 -14.78 -5.79
C ALA A 75 1.64 -16.24 -6.04
N THR A 76 2.74 -16.70 -5.42
CA THR A 76 3.22 -18.09 -5.57
C THR A 76 2.23 -19.16 -5.08
N LEU A 77 1.34 -18.83 -4.15
CA LEU A 77 0.28 -19.72 -3.68
C LEU A 77 -0.99 -19.67 -4.55
N ASN A 78 -1.05 -18.76 -5.52
CA ASN A 78 -2.21 -18.51 -6.35
C ASN A 78 -1.97 -18.78 -7.86
N ILE A 79 -0.90 -19.45 -8.21
CA ILE A 79 -0.51 -19.68 -9.63
C ILE A 79 -1.63 -20.36 -10.43
N GLY A 80 -2.28 -21.38 -9.89
CA GLY A 80 -3.40 -22.04 -10.54
C GLY A 80 -4.57 -21.09 -10.82
N ASN A 81 -4.94 -20.26 -9.82
CA ASN A 81 -6.00 -19.27 -9.95
C ASN A 81 -5.63 -18.18 -10.98
N ILE A 82 -4.35 -17.78 -11.03
CA ILE A 82 -3.84 -16.81 -12.00
C ILE A 82 -3.94 -17.37 -13.42
N ILE A 83 -3.52 -18.61 -13.65
CA ILE A 83 -3.61 -19.27 -14.95
C ILE A 83 -5.07 -19.35 -15.39
N ASP A 84 -5.98 -19.70 -14.50
CA ASP A 84 -7.42 -19.80 -14.83
C ASP A 84 -8.04 -18.42 -15.10
N PHE A 85 -7.60 -17.37 -14.40
CA PHE A 85 -8.02 -16.00 -14.67
C PHE A 85 -7.58 -15.58 -16.08
N VAL A 86 -6.32 -15.82 -16.43
CA VAL A 86 -5.75 -15.49 -17.75
C VAL A 86 -6.45 -16.25 -18.86
N LYS A 87 -6.74 -17.57 -18.70
CA LYS A 87 -7.53 -18.35 -19.65
C LYS A 87 -8.88 -17.70 -19.94
N LYS A 88 -9.60 -17.33 -18.88
CA LYS A 88 -10.93 -16.70 -19.02
C LYS A 88 -10.84 -15.35 -19.74
N LEU A 89 -9.79 -14.56 -19.52
CA LEU A 89 -9.57 -13.31 -20.26
C LEU A 89 -9.31 -13.57 -21.76
N ILE A 90 -8.59 -14.64 -22.09
CA ILE A 90 -8.36 -15.04 -23.48
C ILE A 90 -9.68 -15.49 -24.12
N GLU A 91 -10.45 -16.34 -23.44
CA GLU A 91 -11.75 -16.83 -23.92
C GLU A 91 -12.75 -15.68 -24.17
N LYS A 92 -12.67 -14.61 -23.38
CA LYS A 92 -13.51 -13.41 -23.53
C LYS A 92 -12.95 -12.41 -24.57
N GLY A 93 -11.79 -12.67 -25.15
CA GLY A 93 -11.17 -11.80 -26.16
C GLY A 93 -10.43 -10.59 -25.60
N HIS A 94 -10.17 -10.54 -24.29
CA HIS A 94 -9.43 -9.45 -23.64
C HIS A 94 -7.92 -9.70 -23.52
N ALA A 95 -7.48 -10.90 -23.81
CA ALA A 95 -6.06 -11.27 -23.79
C ALA A 95 -5.68 -12.16 -24.97
N TYR A 96 -4.40 -12.22 -25.28
CA TYR A 96 -3.89 -13.05 -26.37
C TYR A 96 -2.53 -13.65 -26.02
N PRO A 97 -2.29 -14.93 -26.35
CA PRO A 97 -0.99 -15.56 -26.25
C PRO A 97 -0.12 -15.18 -27.45
N THR A 98 1.19 -15.23 -27.24
CA THR A 98 2.21 -15.06 -28.28
C THR A 98 2.91 -16.39 -28.61
N GLU A 99 3.62 -16.45 -29.73
CA GLU A 99 4.42 -17.62 -30.11
C GLU A 99 5.57 -17.90 -29.13
N LYS A 100 6.02 -16.88 -28.39
CA LYS A 100 7.08 -16.99 -27.37
C LYS A 100 6.58 -17.53 -26.02
N GLY A 101 5.27 -17.71 -25.86
CA GLY A 101 4.66 -18.18 -24.61
C GLY A 101 4.30 -17.08 -23.62
N ASP A 102 4.44 -15.81 -23.99
CA ASP A 102 3.90 -14.69 -23.22
C ASP A 102 2.41 -14.55 -23.50
N VAL A 103 1.68 -14.00 -22.51
CA VAL A 103 0.28 -13.60 -22.69
C VAL A 103 0.12 -12.14 -22.31
N TYR A 104 -0.48 -11.37 -23.20
CA TYR A 104 -0.73 -9.95 -23.00
C TYR A 104 -2.23 -9.65 -22.87
N PHE A 105 -2.56 -8.68 -22.02
CA PHE A 105 -3.87 -8.05 -21.98
C PHE A 105 -3.96 -7.03 -23.12
N SER A 106 -5.06 -7.05 -23.87
CA SER A 106 -5.33 -6.08 -24.93
C SER A 106 -6.04 -4.87 -24.35
N VAL A 107 -5.31 -3.76 -24.16
CA VAL A 107 -5.85 -2.53 -23.53
C VAL A 107 -7.02 -1.97 -24.33
N GLU A 108 -6.97 -2.03 -25.66
CA GLU A 108 -8.04 -1.56 -26.54
C GLU A 108 -9.36 -2.32 -26.37
N SER A 109 -9.31 -3.55 -25.84
CA SER A 109 -10.50 -4.36 -25.58
C SER A 109 -11.32 -3.86 -24.40
N PHE A 110 -10.76 -3.01 -23.53
CA PHE A 110 -11.43 -2.43 -22.36
C PHE A 110 -11.66 -0.94 -22.52
N LYS A 111 -12.87 -0.56 -22.93
CA LYS A 111 -13.26 0.84 -23.20
C LYS A 111 -13.12 1.80 -22.02
N GLY A 112 -13.08 1.27 -20.79
CA GLY A 112 -12.96 2.04 -19.56
C GLY A 112 -11.52 2.29 -19.11
N TYR A 113 -10.51 1.96 -19.92
CA TYR A 113 -9.11 2.15 -19.53
C TYR A 113 -8.76 3.61 -19.34
N GLY A 114 -8.09 3.93 -18.23
CA GLY A 114 -7.76 5.31 -17.85
C GLY A 114 -8.76 5.97 -16.93
N LYS A 115 -9.88 5.31 -16.55
CA LYS A 115 -10.95 5.92 -15.74
C LYS A 115 -10.53 6.26 -14.30
N LEU A 116 -9.60 5.52 -13.70
CA LEU A 116 -9.10 5.78 -12.36
C LEU A 116 -8.06 6.90 -12.37
N SER A 117 -7.14 6.83 -13.33
CA SER A 117 -6.04 7.78 -13.47
C SER A 117 -6.43 9.09 -14.17
N ASN A 118 -7.65 9.14 -14.73
CA ASN A 118 -8.14 10.22 -15.58
C ASN A 118 -7.20 10.52 -16.76
N ARG A 119 -6.60 9.47 -17.34
CA ARG A 119 -5.69 9.56 -18.49
C ARG A 119 -6.38 9.09 -19.75
N LYS A 120 -6.16 9.80 -20.85
CA LYS A 120 -6.52 9.31 -22.17
C LYS A 120 -5.49 8.30 -22.67
N LEU A 121 -5.92 7.34 -23.50
CA LEU A 121 -5.04 6.32 -24.07
C LEU A 121 -3.79 6.89 -24.75
N ASP A 122 -3.94 8.00 -25.47
CA ASP A 122 -2.85 8.67 -26.17
C ASP A 122 -1.81 9.30 -25.20
N GLU A 123 -2.24 9.68 -24.00
CA GLU A 123 -1.41 10.25 -22.95
C GLU A 123 -0.83 9.16 -22.03
N ALA A 124 -1.38 7.96 -22.11
CA ALA A 124 -0.99 6.84 -21.25
C ALA A 124 0.39 6.27 -21.59
N LEU A 125 0.91 6.54 -22.78
CA LEU A 125 2.28 6.17 -23.19
C LEU A 125 3.36 6.91 -22.38
N ASP A 126 3.05 8.12 -21.90
CA ASP A 126 3.95 8.89 -21.05
C ASP A 126 3.95 8.31 -19.62
N GLY A 127 4.99 7.59 -19.26
CA GLY A 127 5.21 6.99 -17.94
C GLY A 127 5.01 5.48 -17.85
N VAL A 128 4.60 4.82 -18.92
CA VAL A 128 4.68 3.36 -19.03
C VAL A 128 6.12 2.99 -19.41
N ARG A 129 6.68 2.04 -18.67
CA ARG A 129 7.93 1.39 -19.09
C ARG A 129 7.60 0.52 -20.31
N ILE A 130 7.77 1.09 -21.50
CA ILE A 130 7.55 0.36 -22.73
C ILE A 130 8.62 -0.73 -22.77
N GLU A 131 8.26 -1.94 -22.43
CA GLU A 131 9.04 -3.11 -22.83
C GLU A 131 8.82 -3.23 -24.33
N ASN A 132 9.83 -2.86 -25.12
CA ASN A 132 9.83 -3.08 -26.56
C ASN A 132 9.84 -4.60 -26.80
N ASP A 133 8.66 -5.15 -26.95
CA ASP A 133 8.48 -6.53 -27.37
C ASP A 133 7.68 -6.51 -28.68
N ASP A 134 8.33 -6.97 -29.76
CA ASP A 134 7.75 -7.06 -31.09
C ASP A 134 6.50 -7.95 -31.15
N CYS A 135 6.19 -8.68 -30.08
CA CYS A 135 5.02 -9.54 -29.96
C CYS A 135 3.76 -8.81 -29.45
N LYS A 136 3.88 -7.57 -28.96
CA LYS A 136 2.73 -6.77 -28.52
C LYS A 136 1.95 -6.23 -29.73
N LYS A 137 0.61 -6.34 -29.67
CA LYS A 137 -0.27 -5.73 -30.68
C LYS A 137 -0.38 -4.22 -30.51
N ASN A 138 -0.32 -3.72 -29.27
CA ASN A 138 -0.32 -2.31 -28.91
C ASN A 138 0.74 -2.05 -27.83
N ALA A 139 1.39 -0.89 -27.88
CA ALA A 139 2.43 -0.51 -26.92
C ALA A 139 1.94 -0.48 -25.47
N LEU A 140 0.64 -0.19 -25.25
CA LEU A 140 0.01 -0.17 -23.92
C LEU A 140 -0.36 -1.56 -23.40
N ASP A 141 -0.35 -2.60 -24.24
CA ASP A 141 -0.65 -3.94 -23.77
C ASP A 141 0.36 -4.38 -22.71
N PHE A 142 -0.12 -5.05 -21.68
CA PHE A 142 0.71 -5.43 -20.56
C PHE A 142 0.67 -6.93 -20.29
N ALA A 143 1.78 -7.47 -19.78
CA ALA A 143 1.94 -8.90 -19.58
C ALA A 143 1.03 -9.41 -18.44
N LEU A 144 0.30 -10.48 -18.74
CA LEU A 144 -0.45 -11.31 -17.79
C LEU A 144 0.36 -12.55 -17.40
N TRP A 145 1.11 -13.11 -18.36
CA TRP A 145 2.01 -14.24 -18.17
C TRP A 145 3.29 -13.97 -18.94
N LYS A 146 4.43 -14.18 -18.33
CA LYS A 146 5.76 -14.00 -18.93
C LYS A 146 6.41 -15.37 -19.09
N SER A 147 6.85 -15.69 -20.28
CA SER A 147 7.63 -16.89 -20.55
C SER A 147 8.92 -16.92 -19.74
N ALA A 148 9.29 -18.09 -19.22
CA ALA A 148 10.44 -18.25 -18.35
C ALA A 148 11.75 -18.05 -19.12
N LYS A 149 12.66 -17.26 -18.56
CA LYS A 149 14.05 -17.20 -18.97
C LYS A 149 14.86 -18.34 -18.31
N PRO A 150 16.01 -18.71 -18.85
CA PRO A 150 16.86 -19.70 -18.21
C PRO A 150 17.17 -19.32 -16.76
N ASN A 151 17.04 -20.32 -15.86
CA ASN A 151 17.29 -20.18 -14.43
C ASN A 151 16.32 -19.25 -13.66
N GLU A 152 15.18 -18.87 -14.24
CA GLU A 152 14.11 -18.20 -13.50
C GLU A 152 13.18 -19.19 -12.82
N ILE A 153 12.61 -18.77 -11.67
CA ILE A 153 11.48 -19.48 -11.07
C ILE A 153 10.30 -19.45 -12.03
N SER A 154 9.68 -20.60 -12.27
CA SER A 154 8.62 -20.73 -13.26
C SER A 154 7.67 -21.87 -12.94
N TRP A 155 6.48 -21.79 -13.52
CA TRP A 155 5.42 -22.79 -13.41
C TRP A 155 4.93 -23.21 -14.78
N ASP A 156 4.43 -24.43 -14.86
CA ASP A 156 3.81 -24.93 -16.10
C ASP A 156 2.47 -24.23 -16.35
N SER A 157 2.23 -23.87 -17.60
CA SER A 157 0.99 -23.27 -18.06
C SER A 157 0.63 -23.77 -19.46
N PRO A 158 -0.60 -23.52 -19.95
CA PRO A 158 -0.98 -23.84 -21.33
C PRO A 158 -0.15 -23.13 -22.40
N TRP A 159 0.53 -22.06 -22.05
CA TRP A 159 1.35 -21.25 -22.96
C TRP A 159 2.85 -21.60 -22.86
N GLY A 160 3.20 -22.55 -22.00
CA GLY A 160 4.57 -22.94 -21.69
C GLY A 160 4.97 -22.56 -20.25
N LYS A 161 6.23 -22.86 -19.93
CA LYS A 161 6.80 -22.48 -18.64
C LYS A 161 6.93 -20.97 -18.51
N GLY A 162 6.47 -20.40 -17.40
CA GLY A 162 6.50 -18.98 -17.19
C GLY A 162 6.12 -18.58 -15.78
N ARG A 163 5.85 -17.30 -15.60
CA ARG A 163 5.44 -16.69 -14.35
C ARG A 163 4.41 -15.58 -14.57
N PRO A 164 3.67 -15.20 -13.53
CA PRO A 164 2.71 -14.10 -13.62
C PRO A 164 3.34 -12.78 -14.04
N GLY A 165 2.58 -11.97 -14.78
CA GLY A 165 2.79 -10.55 -14.85
C GLY A 165 2.41 -9.88 -13.51
N TRP A 166 3.01 -8.75 -13.19
CA TRP A 166 2.82 -8.09 -11.88
C TRP A 166 1.36 -7.72 -11.57
N HIS A 167 0.58 -7.33 -12.58
CA HIS A 167 -0.77 -6.79 -12.37
C HIS A 167 -1.81 -7.88 -12.12
N ILE A 168 -1.67 -9.04 -12.74
CA ILE A 168 -2.63 -10.15 -12.64
C ILE A 168 -2.60 -10.80 -11.26
N GLU A 169 -1.49 -10.69 -10.54
CA GLU A 169 -1.35 -11.23 -9.19
C GLU A 169 -2.41 -10.63 -8.28
N CYS A 170 -2.47 -9.29 -8.19
CA CYS A 170 -3.38 -8.59 -7.31
C CYS A 170 -4.84 -8.78 -7.73
N SER A 171 -5.17 -8.71 -9.02
CA SER A 171 -6.52 -8.97 -9.51
C SER A 171 -7.02 -10.36 -9.11
N THR A 172 -6.16 -11.38 -9.29
CA THR A 172 -6.52 -12.76 -8.93
C THR A 172 -6.64 -12.94 -7.42
N MET A 173 -5.67 -12.44 -6.65
CA MET A 173 -5.66 -12.57 -5.20
C MET A 173 -6.84 -11.87 -4.54
N ASN A 174 -7.22 -10.66 -5.02
CA ASN A 174 -8.43 -9.99 -4.57
C ASN A 174 -9.69 -10.81 -4.85
N MET A 175 -9.80 -11.37 -6.05
CA MET A 175 -10.95 -12.21 -6.40
C MET A 175 -11.04 -13.48 -5.55
N VAL A 176 -9.91 -14.10 -5.21
CA VAL A 176 -9.86 -15.28 -4.33
C VAL A 176 -10.27 -14.92 -2.91
N ALA A 177 -9.82 -13.76 -2.39
CA ALA A 177 -10.09 -13.36 -1.02
C ALA A 177 -11.51 -12.81 -0.81
N PHE A 178 -12.03 -12.04 -1.77
CA PHE A 178 -13.23 -11.21 -1.58
C PHE A 178 -14.28 -11.37 -2.68
N GLY A 179 -14.00 -12.16 -3.72
CA GLY A 179 -14.92 -12.31 -4.86
C GLY A 179 -14.75 -11.22 -5.91
N GLU A 180 -15.79 -10.97 -6.68
CA GLU A 180 -15.74 -10.18 -7.91
C GLU A 180 -15.67 -8.66 -7.68
N GLN A 181 -16.07 -8.19 -6.51
CA GLN A 181 -16.08 -6.78 -6.13
C GLN A 181 -15.62 -6.63 -4.69
N ILE A 182 -14.80 -5.63 -4.44
CA ILE A 182 -14.32 -5.25 -3.11
C ILE A 182 -14.84 -3.87 -2.70
N ASP A 183 -14.92 -3.60 -1.41
CA ASP A 183 -15.36 -2.30 -0.94
C ASP A 183 -14.27 -1.25 -1.09
N ILE A 184 -13.07 -1.52 -0.57
CA ILE A 184 -11.95 -0.58 -0.58
C ILE A 184 -10.71 -1.25 -1.16
N HIS A 185 -10.10 -0.62 -2.17
CA HIS A 185 -8.78 -0.98 -2.66
C HIS A 185 -7.82 0.18 -2.47
N GLY A 186 -6.59 -0.14 -2.10
CA GLY A 186 -5.66 0.93 -1.81
C GLY A 186 -4.19 0.61 -2.03
N GLY A 187 -3.40 1.69 -2.11
CA GLY A 187 -1.96 1.59 -2.32
C GLY A 187 -1.28 2.96 -2.32
N GLY A 188 -0.01 3.00 -2.69
CA GLY A 188 0.67 4.25 -2.95
C GLY A 188 0.11 4.96 -4.19
N ARG A 189 0.18 6.28 -4.22
CA ARG A 189 -0.28 7.08 -5.37
C ARG A 189 0.42 6.72 -6.68
N ASP A 190 1.64 6.21 -6.61
CA ASP A 190 2.39 5.72 -7.77
C ASP A 190 1.83 4.41 -8.36
N LEU A 191 0.94 3.73 -7.65
CA LEU A 191 0.23 2.54 -8.14
C LEU A 191 -1.04 2.87 -8.93
N ILE A 192 -1.58 4.09 -8.84
CA ILE A 192 -2.78 4.49 -9.60
C ILE A 192 -2.61 4.09 -11.08
N PHE A 193 -1.48 4.45 -11.64
CA PHE A 193 -1.15 4.13 -13.01
C PHE A 193 0.31 3.64 -13.13
N PRO A 194 0.56 2.50 -13.79
CA PRO A 194 -0.44 1.69 -14.51
C PRO A 194 -1.08 0.57 -13.65
N HIS A 195 -0.62 0.30 -12.42
CA HIS A 195 -0.94 -0.93 -11.69
C HIS A 195 -2.43 -1.10 -11.40
N HIS A 196 -3.06 -0.17 -10.69
CA HIS A 196 -4.47 -0.25 -10.33
C HIS A 196 -5.40 -0.09 -11.55
N GLU A 197 -4.99 0.71 -12.53
CA GLU A 197 -5.71 0.81 -13.80
C GLU A 197 -5.75 -0.54 -14.52
N ASN A 198 -4.62 -1.27 -14.51
CA ASN A 198 -4.52 -2.60 -15.10
C ASN A 198 -5.32 -3.63 -14.31
N GLU A 199 -5.37 -3.53 -12.99
CA GLU A 199 -6.23 -4.40 -12.16
C GLU A 199 -7.71 -4.19 -12.46
N ILE A 200 -8.14 -2.95 -12.64
CA ILE A 200 -9.50 -2.62 -13.07
C ILE A 200 -9.79 -3.27 -14.42
N ALA A 201 -8.91 -3.05 -15.40
CA ALA A 201 -9.09 -3.58 -16.75
C ALA A 201 -9.23 -5.10 -16.73
N GLN A 202 -8.38 -5.80 -16.00
CA GLN A 202 -8.41 -7.26 -15.86
C GLN A 202 -9.71 -7.75 -15.20
N THR A 203 -10.02 -7.20 -14.02
CA THR A 203 -11.12 -7.70 -13.21
C THR A 203 -12.47 -7.36 -13.82
N GLU A 204 -12.65 -6.14 -14.31
CA GLU A 204 -13.92 -5.72 -14.91
C GLU A 204 -14.16 -6.33 -16.28
N SER A 205 -13.13 -6.59 -17.08
CA SER A 205 -13.24 -7.37 -18.32
C SER A 205 -13.70 -8.80 -18.04
N LEU A 206 -13.25 -9.38 -16.94
CA LEU A 206 -13.62 -10.73 -16.57
C LEU A 206 -15.03 -10.81 -16.00
N THR A 207 -15.39 -9.90 -15.09
CA THR A 207 -16.62 -9.99 -14.28
C THR A 207 -17.79 -9.21 -14.85
N GLY A 208 -17.50 -8.14 -15.62
CA GLY A 208 -18.51 -7.16 -16.02
C GLY A 208 -19.01 -6.26 -14.88
N LYS A 209 -18.38 -6.33 -13.69
CA LYS A 209 -18.73 -5.57 -12.49
C LYS A 209 -17.64 -4.58 -12.14
N GLN A 210 -17.98 -3.50 -11.47
CA GLN A 210 -17.01 -2.57 -10.88
C GLN A 210 -16.12 -3.32 -9.89
N PHE A 211 -14.80 -3.19 -10.04
CA PHE A 211 -13.83 -3.92 -9.24
C PHE A 211 -13.82 -3.45 -7.78
N SER A 212 -13.65 -2.17 -7.54
CA SER A 212 -13.65 -1.60 -6.19
C SER A 212 -14.60 -0.42 -6.09
N LYS A 213 -15.36 -0.34 -4.98
CA LYS A 213 -16.28 0.78 -4.74
C LYS A 213 -15.52 2.06 -4.40
N TYR A 214 -14.47 1.95 -3.59
CA TYR A 214 -13.64 3.08 -3.13
C TYR A 214 -12.16 2.81 -3.38
N TRP A 215 -11.45 3.85 -3.75
CA TRP A 215 -10.00 3.84 -3.97
C TRP A 215 -9.32 4.79 -3.00
N ILE A 216 -8.36 4.27 -2.25
CA ILE A 216 -7.57 5.04 -1.29
C ILE A 216 -6.11 5.02 -1.72
N HIS A 217 -5.52 6.21 -1.93
CA HIS A 217 -4.13 6.32 -2.34
C HIS A 217 -3.36 7.24 -1.40
N ASN A 218 -2.34 6.67 -0.75
CA ASN A 218 -1.47 7.46 0.09
C ASN A 218 -0.35 8.13 -0.72
N GLY A 219 0.08 9.30 -0.24
CA GLY A 219 1.22 10.03 -0.78
C GLY A 219 2.53 9.28 -0.64
N LEU A 220 3.58 9.83 -1.23
CA LEU A 220 4.91 9.25 -1.23
C LEU A 220 5.78 9.88 -0.13
N ILE A 221 6.86 9.20 0.23
CA ILE A 221 7.87 9.76 1.12
C ILE A 221 8.94 10.47 0.28
N LYS A 222 9.18 11.73 0.63
CA LYS A 222 10.29 12.54 0.14
C LYS A 222 11.31 12.73 1.25
N VAL A 223 12.54 12.91 0.89
CA VAL A 223 13.64 13.26 1.81
C VAL A 223 14.24 14.57 1.35
N ASN A 224 14.15 15.60 2.19
CA ASN A 224 14.60 16.96 1.85
C ASN A 224 14.08 17.44 0.48
N GLY A 225 12.77 17.22 0.23
CA GLY A 225 12.09 17.64 -1.00
C GLY A 225 12.28 16.73 -2.21
N GLN A 226 13.18 15.75 -2.15
CA GLN A 226 13.46 14.82 -3.25
C GLN A 226 12.74 13.47 -3.03
N LYS A 227 12.31 12.83 -4.12
CA LYS A 227 11.71 11.48 -4.03
C LYS A 227 12.72 10.51 -3.39
N MET A 228 12.27 9.80 -2.35
CA MET A 228 13.08 8.75 -1.74
C MET A 228 13.30 7.60 -2.73
N SER A 229 14.55 7.27 -3.04
CA SER A 229 14.89 6.14 -3.91
C SER A 229 16.23 5.52 -3.55
N LYS A 230 16.37 4.21 -3.83
CA LYS A 230 17.65 3.50 -3.64
C LYS A 230 18.76 4.04 -4.55
N SER A 231 18.40 4.48 -5.76
CA SER A 231 19.35 5.02 -6.75
C SER A 231 19.95 6.36 -6.33
N LEU A 232 19.22 7.17 -5.55
CA LEU A 232 19.70 8.44 -5.01
C LEU A 232 20.43 8.28 -3.67
N GLY A 233 20.46 7.05 -3.11
CA GLY A 233 21.12 6.80 -1.82
C GLY A 233 20.45 7.48 -0.61
N ASN A 234 19.26 8.09 -0.79
CA ASN A 234 18.55 8.83 0.23
C ASN A 234 17.45 8.00 0.94
N SER A 235 17.53 6.67 0.86
CA SER A 235 16.56 5.79 1.48
C SER A 235 16.71 5.78 3.00
N ILE A 236 15.60 6.00 3.71
CA ILE A 236 15.52 5.89 5.17
C ILE A 236 14.92 4.53 5.51
N LEU A 237 15.68 3.71 6.24
CA LEU A 237 15.19 2.40 6.67
C LEU A 237 14.44 2.54 7.99
N ALA A 238 13.29 1.89 8.09
CA ALA A 238 12.51 1.87 9.33
C ALA A 238 13.28 1.21 10.49
N THR A 239 14.15 0.23 10.20
CA THR A 239 15.07 -0.36 11.18
C THR A 239 16.04 0.65 11.78
N ASP A 240 16.48 1.64 11.03
CA ASP A 240 17.41 2.67 11.53
C ASP A 240 16.66 3.75 12.31
N LEU A 241 15.41 4.04 11.95
CA LEU A 241 14.54 4.90 12.74
C LEU A 241 14.23 4.28 14.11
N LEU A 242 13.93 2.99 14.15
CA LEU A 242 13.63 2.24 15.39
C LEU A 242 14.82 2.16 16.35
N LYS A 243 16.07 2.33 15.88
CA LYS A 243 17.25 2.45 16.74
C LYS A 243 17.37 3.83 17.41
N LYS A 244 16.76 4.86 16.82
CA LYS A 244 16.90 6.26 17.25
C LYS A 244 15.67 6.77 18.00
N TYR A 245 14.49 6.31 17.63
CA TYR A 245 13.21 6.82 18.10
C TYR A 245 12.30 5.70 18.58
N ASN A 246 11.48 6.00 19.59
CA ASN A 246 10.39 5.13 19.99
C ASN A 246 9.39 4.97 18.82
N ARG A 247 8.73 3.81 18.76
CA ARG A 247 7.71 3.51 17.74
C ARG A 247 6.60 4.56 17.65
N GLU A 248 6.18 5.13 18.79
CA GLU A 248 5.14 6.14 18.82
C GLU A 248 5.57 7.46 18.19
N VAL A 249 6.84 7.85 18.37
CA VAL A 249 7.42 9.02 17.70
C VAL A 249 7.37 8.83 16.18
N ILE A 250 7.73 7.63 15.71
CA ILE A 250 7.71 7.31 14.28
C ILE A 250 6.27 7.35 13.75
N LYS A 251 5.32 6.70 14.44
CA LYS A 251 3.90 6.70 14.05
C LYS A 251 3.34 8.12 14.05
N PHE A 252 3.56 8.89 15.12
CA PHE A 252 3.08 10.27 15.23
C PHE A 252 3.61 11.15 14.09
N ALA A 253 4.92 11.11 13.82
CA ALA A 253 5.53 11.86 12.71
C ALA A 253 4.88 11.54 11.36
N LEU A 254 4.64 10.26 11.08
CA LEU A 254 4.05 9.83 9.82
C LEU A 254 2.55 10.14 9.72
N LEU A 255 1.81 10.18 10.83
CA LEU A 255 0.39 10.48 10.88
C LEU A 255 0.07 11.98 10.98
N SER A 256 1.07 12.82 11.26
CA SER A 256 0.90 14.28 11.36
C SER A 256 0.69 14.97 10.00
N THR A 257 0.78 14.24 8.91
CA THR A 257 0.49 14.72 7.55
C THR A 257 -0.75 13.97 7.03
N ASN A 258 -1.67 14.70 6.37
CA ASN A 258 -2.79 14.04 5.69
C ASN A 258 -2.25 12.98 4.72
N TYR A 259 -2.77 11.77 4.79
CA TYR A 259 -2.22 10.62 4.07
C TYR A 259 -2.19 10.78 2.54
N ARG A 260 -3.05 11.63 1.97
CA ARG A 260 -3.04 11.92 0.52
C ARG A 260 -1.84 12.75 0.08
N ASN A 261 -1.22 13.46 1.02
CA ASN A 261 -0.06 14.31 0.74
C ASN A 261 1.25 13.54 0.84
N ASP A 262 2.25 14.02 0.13
CA ASP A 262 3.61 13.50 0.30
C ASP A 262 4.16 13.91 1.67
N ILE A 263 4.80 12.98 2.35
CA ILE A 263 5.55 13.28 3.56
C ILE A 263 6.97 13.70 3.16
N ASN A 264 7.37 14.88 3.59
CA ASN A 264 8.75 15.32 3.45
C ASN A 264 9.53 15.07 4.75
N VAL A 265 10.36 14.06 4.76
CA VAL A 265 11.24 13.76 5.89
C VAL A 265 12.39 14.73 5.86
N THR A 266 12.38 15.66 6.83
CA THR A 266 13.47 16.59 7.14
C THR A 266 14.16 16.15 8.42
N ASP A 267 15.29 16.75 8.75
CA ASP A 267 16.04 16.45 9.98
C ASP A 267 15.23 16.73 11.26
N ASN A 268 14.23 17.61 11.18
CA ASN A 268 13.40 18.01 12.32
C ASN A 268 12.13 17.16 12.49
N LEU A 269 11.68 16.42 11.48
CA LEU A 269 10.38 15.73 11.51
C LEU A 269 10.21 14.84 12.76
N PHE A 270 11.16 13.97 13.03
CA PHE A 270 11.11 13.07 14.19
C PHE A 270 11.43 13.75 15.52
N PRO A 271 12.44 14.66 15.61
CA PRO A 271 12.66 15.46 16.82
C PRO A 271 11.44 16.29 17.25
N ASP A 272 10.75 16.95 16.31
CA ASP A 272 9.54 17.71 16.60
C ASP A 272 8.39 16.80 17.08
N ALA A 273 8.18 15.67 16.40
CA ALA A 273 7.21 14.65 16.83
C ALA A 273 7.51 14.15 18.26
N GLN A 274 8.77 13.90 18.57
CA GLN A 274 9.18 13.47 19.92
C GLN A 274 8.87 14.53 20.97
N LYS A 275 9.12 15.80 20.66
CA LYS A 275 8.81 16.91 21.59
C LYS A 275 7.30 16.96 21.88
N HIS A 276 6.45 16.92 20.86
CA HIS A 276 4.99 16.92 21.06
C HIS A 276 4.52 15.74 21.90
N LEU A 277 5.03 14.54 21.68
CA LEU A 277 4.69 13.38 22.49
C LEU A 277 5.16 13.50 23.94
N VAL A 278 6.35 14.04 24.18
CA VAL A 278 6.85 14.29 25.54
C VAL A 278 5.94 15.26 26.29
N ASP A 279 5.52 16.35 25.64
CA ASP A 279 4.61 17.32 26.24
C ASP A 279 3.24 16.69 26.54
N PHE A 280 2.73 15.87 25.63
CA PHE A 280 1.48 15.13 25.82
C PHE A 280 1.55 14.16 27.01
N TYR A 281 2.62 13.35 27.10
CA TYR A 281 2.79 12.41 28.21
C TYR A 281 3.04 13.10 29.56
N LYS A 282 3.70 14.25 29.58
CA LYS A 282 3.81 15.06 30.80
C LYS A 282 2.44 15.49 31.31
N THR A 283 1.58 16.00 30.45
CA THR A 283 0.21 16.38 30.80
C THR A 283 -0.57 15.21 31.39
N ILE A 284 -0.48 14.02 30.79
CA ILE A 284 -1.12 12.80 31.32
C ILE A 284 -0.55 12.45 32.71
N SER A 285 0.79 12.49 32.87
CA SER A 285 1.45 12.16 34.13
C SER A 285 1.01 13.12 35.25
N GLU A 286 1.04 14.42 34.98
CA GLU A 286 0.62 15.46 35.92
C GLU A 286 -0.86 15.30 36.32
N ALA A 287 -1.74 15.02 35.37
CA ALA A 287 -3.15 14.73 35.64
C ALA A 287 -3.32 13.48 36.51
N THR A 288 -2.54 12.45 36.29
CA THR A 288 -2.58 11.19 37.05
C THR A 288 -2.06 11.40 38.49
N GLU A 289 -0.94 12.12 38.64
CA GLU A 289 -0.32 12.40 39.95
C GLU A 289 -1.18 13.34 40.81
N SER A 290 -1.87 14.28 40.19
CA SER A 290 -2.74 15.23 40.91
C SER A 290 -4.00 14.59 41.51
N LYS A 291 -4.25 13.30 41.29
CA LYS A 291 -5.45 12.56 41.73
C LYS A 291 -6.76 13.24 41.28
N ILE A 292 -6.72 14.00 40.21
CA ILE A 292 -7.92 14.56 39.61
C ILE A 292 -8.79 13.38 39.20
N LYS A 293 -9.97 13.29 39.78
CA LYS A 293 -10.96 12.33 39.29
C LYS A 293 -11.39 12.80 37.90
N ILE A 294 -11.02 11.99 36.90
CA ILE A 294 -11.58 12.16 35.55
C ILE A 294 -13.03 11.69 35.63
N GLU A 295 -13.96 12.61 35.79
CA GLU A 295 -15.40 12.34 35.81
C GLU A 295 -15.94 12.65 34.41
N GLY A 296 -16.38 11.59 33.71
CA GLY A 296 -17.06 11.69 32.42
C GLY A 296 -16.15 11.61 31.19
N GLU A 297 -16.79 11.36 30.05
CA GLU A 297 -16.19 11.42 28.73
C GLU A 297 -16.19 12.89 28.24
N ASN A 298 -15.08 13.35 27.69
CA ASN A 298 -15.08 14.65 27.02
C ASN A 298 -15.67 14.49 25.61
N LYS A 299 -16.98 14.51 25.55
CA LYS A 299 -17.75 14.30 24.33
C LYS A 299 -17.32 15.25 23.19
N THR A 300 -16.89 16.46 23.51
CA THR A 300 -16.43 17.42 22.50
C THR A 300 -15.15 16.96 21.80
N ILE A 301 -14.18 16.42 22.55
CA ILE A 301 -12.93 15.90 21.96
C ILE A 301 -13.21 14.67 21.10
N ASP A 302 -14.06 13.76 21.59
CA ASP A 302 -14.43 12.57 20.83
C ASP A 302 -15.20 12.94 19.55
N ASP A 303 -16.09 13.91 19.60
CA ASP A 303 -16.85 14.41 18.46
C ASP A 303 -15.89 15.06 17.42
N GLU A 304 -14.97 15.92 17.84
CA GLU A 304 -13.97 16.57 16.98
C GLU A 304 -13.01 15.54 16.36
N PHE A 305 -12.57 14.55 17.14
CA PHE A 305 -11.73 13.46 16.63
C PHE A 305 -12.48 12.64 15.57
N ASN A 306 -13.72 12.26 15.87
CA ASN A 306 -14.53 11.48 14.94
C ASN A 306 -14.85 12.29 13.68
N GLU A 307 -15.20 13.58 13.79
CA GLU A 307 -15.40 14.46 12.62
C GLU A 307 -14.15 14.54 11.74
N ALA A 308 -12.96 14.62 12.35
CA ALA A 308 -11.72 14.64 11.60
C ALA A 308 -11.45 13.30 10.88
N MET A 309 -11.75 12.19 11.54
CA MET A 309 -11.55 10.86 10.96
C MET A 309 -12.62 10.49 9.92
N ASP A 310 -13.86 10.97 10.10
CA ASP A 310 -14.94 10.82 9.11
C ASP A 310 -14.68 11.64 7.85
N ASP A 311 -13.91 12.74 7.96
CA ASP A 311 -13.44 13.53 6.84
C ASP A 311 -12.19 12.88 6.20
N ASP A 312 -12.40 11.79 5.51
CA ASP A 312 -11.37 11.07 4.73
C ASP A 312 -10.16 10.64 5.57
N PHE A 313 -10.41 10.13 6.78
CA PHE A 313 -9.37 9.63 7.69
C PHE A 313 -8.27 10.67 7.98
N ASN A 314 -8.64 11.90 8.24
CA ASN A 314 -7.71 13.02 8.42
C ASN A 314 -7.00 12.96 9.77
N THR A 315 -6.01 12.08 9.87
CA THR A 315 -5.20 11.89 11.08
C THR A 315 -4.49 13.16 11.52
N ALA A 316 -4.09 14.02 10.59
CA ALA A 316 -3.43 15.28 10.92
C ALA A 316 -4.37 16.22 11.68
N LYS A 317 -5.64 16.35 11.24
CA LYS A 317 -6.67 17.12 11.96
C LYS A 317 -7.01 16.46 13.30
N ALA A 318 -7.16 15.14 13.34
CA ALA A 318 -7.43 14.40 14.58
C ALA A 318 -6.33 14.57 15.63
N LEU A 319 -5.06 14.50 15.25
CA LEU A 319 -3.93 14.75 16.13
C LEU A 319 -3.87 16.21 16.60
N ALA A 320 -4.21 17.17 15.74
CA ALA A 320 -4.28 18.58 16.12
C ALA A 320 -5.35 18.83 17.20
N CYS A 321 -6.54 18.22 17.11
CA CYS A 321 -7.56 18.31 18.15
C CYS A 321 -7.01 17.85 19.51
N LEU A 322 -6.33 16.71 19.55
CA LEU A 322 -5.73 16.17 20.79
C LEU A 322 -4.64 17.07 21.37
N LEU A 323 -3.83 17.71 20.53
CA LEU A 323 -2.76 18.61 20.97
C LEU A 323 -3.30 19.96 21.48
N TYR A 324 -4.37 20.47 20.86
CA TYR A 324 -4.98 21.76 21.24
C TYR A 324 -5.72 21.70 22.59
N THR A 325 -6.25 20.52 22.92
CA THR A 325 -6.98 20.30 24.18
C THR A 325 -6.08 19.92 25.34
N SER A 326 -4.80 19.65 25.11
CA SER A 326 -3.82 19.51 26.18
C SER A 326 -3.44 20.91 26.69
N PRO A 327 -3.74 21.28 27.96
CA PRO A 327 -3.39 22.59 28.49
C PRO A 327 -1.87 22.79 28.37
N SER A 328 -1.47 23.87 27.70
CA SER A 328 -0.07 24.26 27.67
C SER A 328 0.41 24.51 29.11
N PRO A 329 1.65 24.12 29.47
CA PRO A 329 2.23 24.51 30.77
C PRO A 329 2.20 26.03 31.05
N ARG A 330 2.02 26.86 30.01
CA ARG A 330 1.84 28.31 30.13
C ARG A 330 0.46 28.70 30.64
N ASP A 331 -0.59 27.96 30.25
CA ASP A 331 -1.99 28.25 30.62
C ASP A 331 -2.27 27.92 32.11
N ALA A 332 -1.50 26.98 32.66
CA ALA A 332 -1.58 26.62 34.08
C ALA A 332 -0.99 27.70 35.03
N HIS A 333 -0.21 28.64 34.52
CA HIS A 333 0.38 29.74 35.30
C HIS A 333 -0.45 31.04 35.29
N GLU A 334 -1.38 31.21 34.35
CA GLU A 334 -2.21 32.41 34.26
C GLU A 334 -3.54 32.32 35.07
N SER A 335 -3.84 31.15 35.63
CA SER A 335 -5.04 30.92 36.46
C SER A 335 -4.79 30.89 37.98
N ARG A 336 -3.71 31.55 38.45
CA ARG A 336 -3.48 31.77 39.90
C ARG A 336 -3.50 33.25 40.26
#